data_c6a30f620fb490507d2d06370d6eebb3
#
_entry.id   c6a30f620fb490507d2d06370d6eebb3
#
_cell.length_a   1.000
_cell.length_b   1.000
_cell.length_c   1.000
_cell.angle_alpha   90.00
_cell.angle_beta   90.00
_cell.angle_gamma   90.00
#
_symmetry.space_group_name_H-M   'P 1'
#
loop_
_entity.id
_entity.type
_entity.pdbx_description
1 polymer ?
#
loop_
_entity_poly.entity_id
_entity_poly.type
_entity_poly.pdbx_seq_one_letter_code
_entity_poly.pdbx_strand_id
1 'polypeptide(L)'
;YAQANLPEQAIAWAEQGFYRFYHDTDENLRGYLIAHYIQTKQQAKAICLAWLAFEERPSLAKYQALKQVSSQFEDWPIQRQRALTWLESQIGAVKKTSWYSRESYVDKLIDIALWENDLELAMAYSQKGEFSQKVGIHLADTVSQYAPNFALALYKNYVNQLVPQTNNQAYEEAFKLVLKVGHILK
;
A
#
# COMPACT_ATOMS: atom_id res chain seq x y z
N TYR A 1 22.37 -16.19 20.10
CA TYR A 1 23.71 -15.88 19.55
C TYR A 1 24.02 -14.38 19.64
N ALA A 2 23.10 -13.47 19.28
CA ALA A 2 23.30 -12.03 19.46
C ALA A 2 23.55 -11.64 20.93
N GLN A 3 22.87 -12.31 21.88
CA GLN A 3 23.10 -12.16 23.31
C GLN A 3 24.41 -12.79 23.81
N ALA A 4 25.03 -13.69 23.03
CA ALA A 4 26.27 -14.38 23.34
C ALA A 4 27.52 -13.69 22.79
N ASN A 5 27.45 -12.41 22.37
CA ASN A 5 28.56 -11.63 21.77
C ASN A 5 29.24 -12.27 20.55
N LEU A 6 28.48 -12.99 19.72
CA LEU A 6 28.92 -13.57 18.45
C LEU A 6 28.13 -13.00 17.26
N PRO A 7 28.20 -11.68 17.01
CA PRO A 7 27.33 -11.00 16.04
C PRO A 7 27.55 -11.51 14.60
N GLU A 8 28.76 -11.81 14.21
CA GLU A 8 29.10 -12.32 12.86
C GLU A 8 28.46 -13.69 12.59
N GLN A 9 28.50 -14.58 13.60
CA GLN A 9 27.86 -15.90 13.49
C GLN A 9 26.34 -15.77 13.47
N ALA A 10 25.77 -14.84 14.26
CA ALA A 10 24.33 -14.58 14.23
C ALA A 10 23.86 -14.11 12.85
N ILE A 11 24.62 -13.24 12.19
CA ILE A 11 24.32 -12.80 10.81
C ILE A 11 24.43 -13.95 9.82
N ALA A 12 25.51 -14.75 9.86
CA ALA A 12 25.66 -15.90 8.98
C ALA A 12 24.51 -16.91 9.09
N TRP A 13 24.05 -17.19 10.33
CA TRP A 13 22.88 -18.04 10.57
C TRP A 13 21.57 -17.39 10.08
N ALA A 14 21.44 -16.07 10.23
CA ALA A 14 20.27 -15.32 9.77
C ALA A 14 20.20 -15.34 8.23
N GLU A 15 21.33 -15.13 7.53
CA GLU A 15 21.41 -15.22 6.07
C GLU A 15 21.08 -16.64 5.58
N GLN A 16 21.63 -17.68 6.22
CA GLN A 16 21.31 -19.06 5.87
C GLN A 16 19.83 -19.38 6.07
N GLY A 17 19.26 -18.93 7.18
CA GLY A 17 17.84 -19.10 7.47
C GLY A 17 16.97 -18.39 6.42
N PHE A 18 17.32 -17.16 6.04
CA PHE A 18 16.64 -16.42 5.00
C PHE A 18 16.68 -17.15 3.65
N TYR A 19 17.83 -17.59 3.19
CA TYR A 19 17.97 -18.30 1.92
C TYR A 19 17.25 -19.67 1.89
N ARG A 20 17.21 -20.35 3.02
CA ARG A 20 16.58 -21.68 3.11
C ARG A 20 15.06 -21.60 3.16
N PHE A 21 14.50 -20.54 3.74
CA PHE A 21 13.06 -20.33 3.94
C PHE A 21 12.55 -19.09 3.23
N TYR A 22 13.06 -18.81 2.06
CA TYR A 22 12.87 -17.58 1.29
C TYR A 22 11.39 -17.15 1.14
N HIS A 23 10.46 -18.11 0.93
CA HIS A 23 9.03 -17.83 0.75
C HIS A 23 8.23 -17.76 2.07
N ASP A 24 8.83 -18.06 3.20
CA ASP A 24 8.17 -18.08 4.52
C ASP A 24 9.09 -17.47 5.59
N THR A 25 9.80 -16.42 5.22
CA THR A 25 10.76 -15.78 6.12
C THR A 25 10.02 -14.94 7.16
N ASP A 26 10.34 -15.18 8.45
CA ASP A 26 9.88 -14.37 9.56
C ASP A 26 10.23 -12.88 9.35
N GLU A 27 9.24 -12.01 9.52
CA GLU A 27 9.39 -10.55 9.44
C GLU A 27 10.47 -10.03 10.41
N ASN A 28 10.61 -10.63 11.59
CA ASN A 28 11.66 -10.26 12.56
C ASN A 28 13.05 -10.58 12.04
N LEU A 29 13.23 -11.74 11.39
CA LEU A 29 14.50 -12.14 10.80
C LEU A 29 14.88 -11.19 9.65
N ARG A 30 13.91 -10.86 8.79
CA ARG A 30 14.11 -9.90 7.71
C ARG A 30 14.47 -8.52 8.25
N GLY A 31 13.76 -8.04 9.27
CA GLY A 31 14.04 -6.76 9.94
C GLY A 31 15.44 -6.71 10.55
N TYR A 32 15.88 -7.79 11.19
CA TYR A 32 17.22 -7.91 11.76
C TYR A 32 18.31 -7.81 10.69
N LEU A 33 18.16 -8.52 9.56
CA LEU A 33 19.10 -8.45 8.44
C LEU A 33 19.15 -7.08 7.81
N ILE A 34 18.00 -6.44 7.59
CA ILE A 34 17.92 -5.07 7.04
C ILE A 34 18.67 -4.10 7.96
N ALA A 35 18.43 -4.15 9.27
CA ALA A 35 19.11 -3.29 10.24
C ALA A 35 20.63 -3.48 10.20
N HIS A 36 21.11 -4.72 10.15
CA HIS A 36 22.53 -5.02 10.00
C HIS A 36 23.12 -4.47 8.70
N TYR A 37 22.43 -4.65 7.57
CA TYR A 37 22.92 -4.15 6.28
C TYR A 37 22.94 -2.62 6.20
N ILE A 38 22.01 -1.93 6.88
CA ILE A 38 22.05 -0.48 7.02
C ILE A 38 23.30 -0.06 7.81
N GLN A 39 23.54 -0.67 8.99
CA GLN A 39 24.67 -0.37 9.84
C GLN A 39 26.02 -0.62 9.14
N THR A 40 26.10 -1.67 8.33
CA THR A 40 27.32 -2.04 7.59
C THR A 40 27.40 -1.42 6.19
N LYS A 41 26.47 -0.48 5.86
CA LYS A 41 26.38 0.23 4.56
C LYS A 41 26.28 -0.69 3.34
N GLN A 42 25.68 -1.86 3.50
CA GLN A 42 25.42 -2.82 2.40
C GLN A 42 24.10 -2.47 1.71
N GLN A 43 24.07 -1.32 1.00
CA GLN A 43 22.88 -0.74 0.36
C GLN A 43 22.08 -1.76 -0.45
N ALA A 44 22.75 -2.45 -1.38
CA ALA A 44 22.08 -3.37 -2.30
C ALA A 44 21.32 -4.48 -1.57
N LYS A 45 21.91 -5.05 -0.50
CA LYS A 45 21.27 -6.10 0.31
C LYS A 45 20.11 -5.56 1.10
N ALA A 46 20.25 -4.39 1.75
CA ALA A 46 19.18 -3.78 2.55
C ALA A 46 17.95 -3.46 1.67
N ILE A 47 18.16 -2.79 0.55
CA ILE A 47 17.08 -2.43 -0.39
C ILE A 47 16.46 -3.69 -1.01
N CYS A 48 17.25 -4.70 -1.36
CA CYS A 48 16.74 -5.97 -1.90
C CYS A 48 15.77 -6.64 -0.93
N LEU A 49 16.10 -6.75 0.36
CA LEU A 49 15.21 -7.36 1.35
C LEU A 49 13.92 -6.56 1.57
N ALA A 50 14.01 -5.23 1.60
CA ALA A 50 12.84 -4.37 1.72
C ALA A 50 11.93 -4.48 0.48
N TRP A 51 12.55 -4.56 -0.70
CA TRP A 51 11.85 -4.75 -1.96
C TRP A 51 11.12 -6.10 -2.02
N LEU A 52 11.78 -7.19 -1.65
CA LEU A 52 11.16 -8.51 -1.59
C LEU A 52 9.95 -8.55 -0.66
N ALA A 53 10.04 -7.91 0.53
CA ALA A 53 8.92 -7.79 1.44
C ALA A 53 7.74 -7.02 0.83
N PHE A 54 8.02 -6.00 0.01
CA PHE A 54 7.00 -5.25 -0.71
C PHE A 54 6.35 -6.07 -1.82
N GLU A 55 7.13 -6.80 -2.63
CA GLU A 55 6.60 -7.64 -3.71
C GLU A 55 5.76 -8.82 -3.19
N GLU A 56 6.18 -9.46 -2.10
CA GLU A 56 5.44 -10.57 -1.51
C GLU A 56 4.05 -10.18 -1.02
N ARG A 57 3.93 -9.03 -0.35
CA ARG A 57 2.67 -8.53 0.24
C ARG A 57 2.58 -7.01 0.08
N PRO A 58 2.29 -6.51 -1.13
CA PRO A 58 2.25 -5.08 -1.37
C PRO A 58 1.17 -4.40 -0.53
N SER A 59 1.60 -3.39 0.24
CA SER A 59 0.74 -2.58 1.11
C SER A 59 1.38 -1.23 1.38
N LEU A 60 0.60 -0.27 1.85
CA LEU A 60 1.14 1.02 2.27
C LEU A 60 2.25 0.88 3.33
N ALA A 61 2.08 -0.02 4.31
CA ALA A 61 3.10 -0.26 5.34
C ALA A 61 4.43 -0.77 4.76
N LYS A 62 4.38 -1.69 3.78
CA LYS A 62 5.60 -2.18 3.10
C LYS A 62 6.23 -1.13 2.20
N TYR A 63 5.43 -0.27 1.57
CA TYR A 63 5.93 0.88 0.82
C TYR A 63 6.65 1.88 1.74
N GLN A 64 6.09 2.17 2.90
CA GLN A 64 6.72 3.02 3.91
C GLN A 64 8.04 2.43 4.43
N ALA A 65 8.09 1.11 4.67
CA ALA A 65 9.31 0.42 5.06
C ALA A 65 10.39 0.49 3.96
N LEU A 66 10.00 0.29 2.70
CA LEU A 66 10.92 0.44 1.56
C LEU A 66 11.47 1.87 1.48
N LYS A 67 10.61 2.89 1.67
CA LYS A 67 11.05 4.29 1.74
C LYS A 67 12.05 4.52 2.86
N GLN A 68 11.75 4.02 4.06
CA GLN A 68 12.62 4.17 5.23
C GLN A 68 14.03 3.60 4.97
N VAL A 69 14.11 2.41 4.39
CA VAL A 69 15.39 1.75 4.06
C VAL A 69 16.12 2.50 2.95
N SER A 70 15.43 2.82 1.85
CA SER A 70 16.05 3.46 0.68
C SER A 70 16.53 4.89 0.98
N SER A 71 15.83 5.61 1.86
CA SER A 71 16.22 6.97 2.28
C SER A 71 17.53 7.01 3.05
N GLN A 72 17.95 5.91 3.69
CA GLN A 72 19.27 5.82 4.36
C GLN A 72 20.44 5.90 3.36
N PHE A 73 20.15 5.68 2.07
CA PHE A 73 21.14 5.62 0.99
C PHE A 73 20.87 6.63 -0.12
N GLU A 74 19.95 7.59 0.12
CA GLU A 74 19.53 8.61 -0.86
C GLU A 74 18.95 8.01 -2.17
N ASP A 75 18.48 6.77 -2.13
CA ASP A 75 18.01 6.00 -3.29
C ASP A 75 16.47 6.02 -3.45
N TRP A 76 15.76 6.72 -2.55
CA TRP A 76 14.30 6.71 -2.52
C TRP A 76 13.63 7.11 -3.85
N PRO A 77 14.05 8.17 -4.57
CA PRO A 77 13.37 8.56 -5.81
C PRO A 77 13.33 7.42 -6.84
N ILE A 78 14.42 6.65 -6.94
CA ILE A 78 14.54 5.50 -7.85
C ILE A 78 13.61 4.37 -7.40
N GLN A 79 13.64 4.02 -6.10
CA GLN A 79 12.82 2.94 -5.56
C GLN A 79 11.33 3.31 -5.55
N ARG A 80 10.98 4.58 -5.34
CA ARG A 80 9.62 5.09 -5.47
C ARG A 80 9.07 4.85 -6.88
N GLN A 81 9.79 5.32 -7.89
CA GLN A 81 9.36 5.16 -9.28
C GLN A 81 9.22 3.67 -9.65
N ARG A 82 10.17 2.86 -9.25
CA ARG A 82 10.13 1.40 -9.46
C ARG A 82 8.91 0.77 -8.80
N ALA A 83 8.58 1.13 -7.54
CA ALA A 83 7.46 0.56 -6.81
C ALA A 83 6.11 0.91 -7.46
N LEU A 84 5.91 2.17 -7.85
CA LEU A 84 4.69 2.60 -8.52
C LEU A 84 4.54 1.93 -9.89
N THR A 85 5.60 1.90 -10.71
CA THR A 85 5.59 1.22 -12.00
C THR A 85 5.30 -0.28 -11.87
N TRP A 86 5.88 -0.92 -10.85
CA TRP A 86 5.61 -2.34 -10.60
C TRP A 86 4.15 -2.57 -10.21
N LEU A 87 3.56 -1.78 -9.30
CA LEU A 87 2.14 -1.88 -8.94
C LEU A 87 1.23 -1.65 -10.16
N GLU A 88 1.54 -0.67 -11.00
CA GLU A 88 0.80 -0.42 -12.24
C GLU A 88 0.84 -1.60 -13.19
N SER A 89 1.99 -2.27 -13.33
CA SER A 89 2.14 -3.46 -14.16
C SER A 89 1.30 -4.65 -13.69
N GLN A 90 0.94 -4.67 -12.41
CA GLN A 90 0.08 -5.72 -11.84
C GLN A 90 -1.41 -5.49 -12.08
N ILE A 91 -1.82 -4.27 -12.49
CA ILE A 91 -3.22 -3.97 -12.82
C ILE A 91 -3.64 -4.83 -14.03
N GLY A 92 -4.64 -5.69 -13.82
CA GLY A 92 -5.14 -6.59 -14.87
C GLY A 92 -4.30 -7.85 -15.13
N ALA A 93 -3.09 -7.97 -14.56
CA ALA A 93 -2.26 -9.18 -14.70
C ALA A 93 -2.78 -10.36 -13.86
N VAL A 94 -3.46 -10.08 -12.76
CA VAL A 94 -4.03 -11.11 -11.88
C VAL A 94 -5.33 -11.64 -12.48
N LYS A 95 -5.28 -12.85 -13.03
CA LYS A 95 -6.50 -13.59 -13.40
C LYS A 95 -7.41 -13.69 -12.16
N LYS A 96 -8.71 -13.41 -12.32
CA LYS A 96 -9.78 -13.40 -11.28
C LYS A 96 -9.95 -14.70 -10.46
N THR A 97 -8.97 -15.59 -10.41
CA THR A 97 -9.05 -16.95 -9.85
C THR A 97 -8.53 -17.09 -8.42
N SER A 98 -7.97 -16.04 -7.81
CA SER A 98 -7.49 -16.15 -6.44
C SER A 98 -8.48 -15.52 -5.45
N TRP A 99 -9.10 -16.37 -4.61
CA TRP A 99 -9.96 -15.97 -3.48
C TRP A 99 -9.25 -15.08 -2.45
N TYR A 100 -7.91 -14.95 -2.51
CA TYR A 100 -7.07 -14.21 -1.59
C TYR A 100 -6.75 -12.76 -2.01
N SER A 101 -7.03 -12.36 -3.25
CA SER A 101 -6.73 -11.01 -3.72
C SER A 101 -7.98 -10.11 -3.73
N ARG A 102 -8.60 -9.88 -2.57
CA ARG A 102 -9.71 -8.90 -2.44
C ARG A 102 -9.24 -7.45 -2.52
N GLU A 103 -7.95 -7.19 -2.37
CA GLU A 103 -7.41 -5.84 -2.47
C GLU A 103 -6.85 -5.60 -3.87
N SER A 104 -7.46 -4.67 -4.56
CA SER A 104 -7.01 -4.22 -5.87
C SER A 104 -5.63 -3.56 -5.79
N TYR A 105 -4.80 -3.72 -6.81
CA TYR A 105 -3.57 -2.93 -6.94
C TYR A 105 -3.85 -1.44 -7.09
N VAL A 106 -5.04 -1.08 -7.63
CA VAL A 106 -5.53 0.29 -7.68
C VAL A 106 -5.74 0.84 -6.27
N ASP A 107 -6.30 0.06 -5.33
CA ASP A 107 -6.43 0.46 -3.93
C ASP A 107 -5.07 0.87 -3.34
N LYS A 108 -4.04 0.04 -3.57
CA LYS A 108 -2.70 0.29 -3.05
C LYS A 108 -2.06 1.55 -3.63
N LEU A 109 -2.26 1.79 -4.92
CA LEU A 109 -1.78 3.00 -5.60
C LEU A 109 -2.47 4.26 -5.08
N ILE A 110 -3.80 4.20 -4.87
CA ILE A 110 -4.56 5.31 -4.29
C ILE A 110 -4.09 5.58 -2.85
N ASP A 111 -3.98 4.55 -2.01
CA ASP A 111 -3.54 4.70 -0.62
C ASP A 111 -2.12 5.29 -0.53
N ILE A 112 -1.21 4.87 -1.41
CA ILE A 112 0.15 5.42 -1.49
C ILE A 112 0.12 6.90 -1.90
N ALA A 113 -0.62 7.25 -2.95
CA ALA A 113 -0.71 8.62 -3.43
C ALA A 113 -1.34 9.55 -2.38
N LEU A 114 -2.39 9.10 -1.68
CA LEU A 114 -3.00 9.84 -0.56
C LEU A 114 -2.00 10.03 0.59
N TRP A 115 -1.24 9.01 0.94
CA TRP A 115 -0.21 9.11 1.97
C TRP A 115 0.93 10.07 1.59
N GLU A 116 1.29 10.13 0.30
CA GLU A 116 2.27 11.10 -0.22
C GLU A 116 1.67 12.51 -0.37
N ASN A 117 0.37 12.68 -0.10
CA ASN A 117 -0.38 13.93 -0.30
C ASN A 117 -0.41 14.39 -1.77
N ASP A 118 -0.30 13.45 -2.70
CA ASP A 118 -0.42 13.68 -4.14
C ASP A 118 -1.86 13.39 -4.59
N LEU A 119 -2.74 14.38 -4.40
CA LEU A 119 -4.18 14.23 -4.65
C LEU A 119 -4.49 14.05 -6.14
N GLU A 120 -3.71 14.69 -7.02
CA GLU A 120 -3.88 14.53 -8.47
C GLU A 120 -3.55 13.12 -8.92
N LEU A 121 -2.45 12.57 -8.41
CA LEU A 121 -2.04 11.20 -8.70
C LEU A 121 -3.06 10.19 -8.14
N ALA A 122 -3.59 10.43 -6.93
CA ALA A 122 -4.62 9.57 -6.34
C ALA A 122 -5.89 9.52 -7.20
N MET A 123 -6.36 10.67 -7.67
CA MET A 123 -7.50 10.74 -8.62
C MET A 123 -7.17 10.07 -9.96
N ALA A 124 -5.96 10.25 -10.50
CA ALA A 124 -5.53 9.59 -11.72
C ALA A 124 -5.51 8.05 -11.59
N TYR A 125 -5.05 7.53 -10.46
CA TYR A 125 -5.06 6.09 -10.20
C TYR A 125 -6.47 5.51 -10.14
N SER A 126 -7.44 6.24 -9.61
CA SER A 126 -8.84 5.79 -9.57
C SER A 126 -9.47 5.56 -10.95
N GLN A 127 -8.86 6.11 -12.02
CA GLN A 127 -9.31 5.90 -13.41
C GLN A 127 -8.69 4.65 -14.06
N LYS A 128 -7.70 4.01 -13.42
CA LYS A 128 -6.97 2.88 -14.00
C LYS A 128 -7.66 1.52 -13.81
N GLY A 129 -8.67 1.42 -12.95
CA GLY A 129 -9.38 0.17 -12.72
C GLY A 129 -10.34 0.20 -11.54
N GLU A 130 -10.85 -0.96 -11.18
CA GLU A 130 -11.76 -1.12 -10.05
C GLU A 130 -11.00 -1.00 -8.72
N PHE A 131 -11.64 -0.37 -7.74
CA PHE A 131 -11.14 -0.21 -6.37
C PHE A 131 -12.26 -0.37 -5.35
N SER A 132 -11.89 -0.65 -4.11
CA SER A 132 -12.85 -0.91 -3.03
C SER A 132 -13.62 0.36 -2.64
N GLN A 133 -14.86 0.17 -2.18
CA GLN A 133 -15.69 1.25 -1.64
C GLN A 133 -14.98 1.99 -0.51
N LYS A 134 -14.27 1.27 0.37
CA LYS A 134 -13.54 1.84 1.50
C LYS A 134 -12.49 2.86 1.03
N VAL A 135 -11.66 2.48 0.06
CA VAL A 135 -10.62 3.35 -0.51
C VAL A 135 -11.25 4.52 -1.27
N GLY A 136 -12.33 4.27 -2.02
CA GLY A 136 -13.02 5.32 -2.73
C GLY A 136 -13.71 6.36 -1.85
N ILE A 137 -14.27 5.97 -0.69
CA ILE A 137 -14.80 6.91 0.30
C ILE A 137 -13.66 7.71 0.92
N HIS A 138 -12.54 7.07 1.27
CA HIS A 138 -11.37 7.74 1.81
C HIS A 138 -10.77 8.75 0.81
N LEU A 139 -10.69 8.38 -0.47
CA LEU A 139 -10.29 9.29 -1.54
C LEU A 139 -11.24 10.49 -1.63
N ALA A 140 -12.57 10.25 -1.70
CA ALA A 140 -13.56 11.30 -1.77
C ALA A 140 -13.50 12.26 -0.56
N ASP A 141 -13.35 11.72 0.66
CA ASP A 141 -13.20 12.52 1.87
C ASP A 141 -11.96 13.44 1.79
N THR A 142 -10.83 12.90 1.34
CA THR A 142 -9.56 13.62 1.28
C THR A 142 -9.56 14.70 0.20
N VAL A 143 -10.14 14.42 -0.98
CA VAL A 143 -10.13 15.37 -2.10
C VAL A 143 -11.32 16.33 -2.09
N SER A 144 -12.25 16.21 -1.14
CA SER A 144 -13.53 16.95 -1.14
C SER A 144 -13.38 18.47 -1.20
N GLN A 145 -12.36 19.03 -0.57
CA GLN A 145 -12.08 20.47 -0.62
C GLN A 145 -11.30 20.88 -1.88
N TYR A 146 -10.46 19.99 -2.41
CA TYR A 146 -9.64 20.24 -3.58
C TYR A 146 -10.42 20.04 -4.90
N ALA A 147 -11.18 18.96 -5.00
CA ALA A 147 -11.95 18.56 -6.17
C ALA A 147 -13.39 18.15 -5.80
N PRO A 148 -14.24 19.10 -5.38
CA PRO A 148 -15.58 18.80 -4.84
C PRO A 148 -16.46 18.03 -5.83
N ASN A 149 -16.41 18.34 -7.11
CA ASN A 149 -17.20 17.64 -8.13
C ASN A 149 -16.80 16.16 -8.28
N PHE A 150 -15.50 15.86 -8.14
CA PHE A 150 -14.99 14.49 -8.18
C PHE A 150 -15.46 13.71 -6.93
N ALA A 151 -15.35 14.31 -5.75
CA ALA A 151 -15.83 13.71 -4.51
C ALA A 151 -17.33 13.45 -4.55
N LEU A 152 -18.13 14.40 -5.05
CA LEU A 152 -19.58 14.25 -5.23
C LEU A 152 -19.93 13.10 -6.18
N ALA A 153 -19.19 12.93 -7.26
CA ALA A 153 -19.41 11.82 -8.21
C ALA A 153 -19.17 10.46 -7.53
N LEU A 154 -18.10 10.33 -6.73
CA LEU A 154 -17.82 9.11 -5.97
C LEU A 154 -18.90 8.81 -4.94
N TYR A 155 -19.30 9.79 -4.12
CA TYR A 155 -20.36 9.58 -3.13
C TYR A 155 -21.68 9.18 -3.76
N LYS A 156 -22.11 9.85 -4.86
CA LYS A 156 -23.33 9.48 -5.60
C LYS A 156 -23.27 8.05 -6.12
N ASN A 157 -22.11 7.64 -6.68
CA ASN A 157 -21.94 6.29 -7.16
C ASN A 157 -22.14 5.26 -6.02
N TYR A 158 -21.54 5.49 -4.84
CA TYR A 158 -21.69 4.57 -3.71
C TYR A 158 -23.11 4.58 -3.11
N VAL A 159 -23.76 5.72 -3.01
CA VAL A 159 -25.17 5.78 -2.60
C VAL A 159 -26.05 4.95 -3.55
N ASN A 160 -25.83 5.08 -4.86
CA ASN A 160 -26.57 4.29 -5.86
C ASN A 160 -26.32 2.79 -5.80
N GLN A 161 -25.16 2.36 -5.28
CA GLN A 161 -24.84 0.94 -5.04
C GLN A 161 -25.42 0.40 -3.73
N LEU A 162 -25.56 1.25 -2.72
CA LEU A 162 -26.06 0.87 -1.39
C LEU A 162 -27.61 0.79 -1.34
N VAL A 163 -28.30 1.76 -1.91
CA VAL A 163 -29.77 1.84 -1.86
C VAL A 163 -30.48 0.57 -2.34
N PRO A 164 -30.05 -0.11 -3.43
CA PRO A 164 -30.70 -1.34 -3.91
C PRO A 164 -30.51 -2.55 -2.98
N GLN A 165 -29.60 -2.49 -2.00
CA GLN A 165 -29.35 -3.62 -1.09
C GLN A 165 -30.47 -3.83 -0.05
N THR A 166 -31.39 -2.86 0.11
CA THR A 166 -32.62 -2.93 0.91
C THR A 166 -32.47 -3.49 2.33
N ASN A 167 -31.35 -3.20 3.00
CA ASN A 167 -31.11 -3.56 4.39
C ASN A 167 -30.74 -2.33 5.24
N ASN A 168 -30.95 -2.40 6.54
CA ASN A 168 -30.75 -1.26 7.46
C ASN A 168 -29.31 -0.74 7.43
N GLN A 169 -28.32 -1.63 7.36
CA GLN A 169 -26.91 -1.22 7.34
C GLN A 169 -26.58 -0.41 6.07
N ALA A 170 -27.04 -0.85 4.91
CA ALA A 170 -26.83 -0.14 3.65
C ALA A 170 -27.51 1.25 3.66
N TYR A 171 -28.71 1.36 4.26
CA TYR A 171 -29.39 2.65 4.40
C TYR A 171 -28.64 3.59 5.35
N GLU A 172 -28.12 3.11 6.47
CA GLU A 172 -27.31 3.91 7.39
C GLU A 172 -26.02 4.42 6.72
N GLU A 173 -25.33 3.56 5.96
CA GLU A 173 -24.13 3.92 5.21
C GLU A 173 -24.47 4.96 4.11
N ALA A 174 -25.53 4.72 3.34
CA ALA A 174 -25.98 5.67 2.32
C ALA A 174 -26.34 7.03 2.92
N PHE A 175 -27.04 7.05 4.07
CA PHE A 175 -27.39 8.29 4.76
C PHE A 175 -26.14 9.09 5.19
N LYS A 176 -25.11 8.43 5.72
CA LYS A 176 -23.84 9.09 6.06
C LYS A 176 -23.18 9.75 4.84
N LEU A 177 -23.24 9.08 3.67
CA LEU A 177 -22.69 9.64 2.42
C LEU A 177 -23.53 10.84 1.94
N VAL A 178 -24.85 10.78 2.05
CA VAL A 178 -25.74 11.90 1.70
C VAL A 178 -25.46 13.13 2.56
N LEU A 179 -25.18 12.94 3.86
CA LEU A 179 -24.78 14.05 4.73
C LEU A 179 -23.48 14.71 4.26
N LYS A 180 -22.47 13.91 3.85
CA LYS A 180 -21.21 14.42 3.28
C LYS A 180 -21.46 15.22 1.99
N VAL A 181 -22.34 14.73 1.11
CA VAL A 181 -22.77 15.48 -0.09
C VAL A 181 -23.38 16.82 0.29
N GLY A 182 -24.26 16.85 1.30
CA GLY A 182 -24.88 18.07 1.80
C GLY A 182 -23.88 19.08 2.37
N HIS A 183 -22.76 18.63 2.93
CA HIS A 183 -21.68 19.51 3.40
C HIS A 183 -20.86 20.15 2.27
N ILE A 184 -20.68 19.43 1.18
CA ILE A 184 -19.92 19.95 0.00
C ILE A 184 -20.75 20.96 -0.81
N LEU A 185 -22.08 20.85 -0.79
CA LEU A 185 -22.98 21.71 -1.56
C LEU A 185 -23.36 23.02 -0.86
N LYS A 186 -22.92 23.23 0.38
CA LYS A 186 -23.10 24.48 1.15
C LYS A 186 -21.96 25.45 0.91
#